data_f8978ec8083d93e952597fdbc6273179
#
_entry.id   f8978ec8083d93e952597fdbc6273179
#
_cell.length_a   1.000
_cell.length_b   1.000
_cell.length_c   1.000
_cell.angle_alpha   90.00
_cell.angle_beta   90.00
_cell.angle_gamma   90.00
#
_symmetry.space_group_name_H-M   'P 1'
#
loop_
_entity.id
_entity.type
_entity.pdbx_description
1 polymer ?
#
loop_
_entity_poly.entity_id
_entity_poly.type
_entity_poly.pdbx_seq_one_letter_code
_entity_poly.pdbx_strand_id
1 'polypeptide(L)'
;MSLTFRRQLLLPLFIALTGFGLASVIDISDLPRQPFYEPFTYTLLAIGLYGSVYGIQLDELKNHNRIVIQAVTIGVLLKTLTIGGILYLATRQPAAFLLALTVAQIDPLAVANLLTDDSSYLSERARTILSAWSSFDDPMTVLLSIYALYFFIPHAASENLLGVLSPFFLSLAQNLIFAGIAFWLSRQFKEKNALLTLLLVVCFGIAVYFKWMLGIALIGLFLRPKIKRLPDFISAAFYIAILLLGFLLVNGINWLSGLILALAAMLAQVLVGFLLTRGLPRMERFYLAFAQQNGITAMILALLFETELPATVSVVAPAILFINLGYYFINRILQKL
;
A
#
# COMPACT_ATOMS: atom_id res chain seq x y z
N MET A 1 16.11 -4.80 -23.06
CA MET A 1 14.96 -4.74 -22.17
C MET A 1 15.41 -5.26 -20.81
N SER A 2 15.53 -4.38 -19.78
CA SER A 2 16.12 -4.74 -18.49
C SER A 2 15.33 -5.87 -17.80
N LEU A 3 16.02 -6.73 -17.05
CA LEU A 3 15.40 -7.80 -16.24
C LEU A 3 14.35 -7.23 -15.26
N THR A 4 14.57 -6.01 -14.79
CA THR A 4 13.67 -5.23 -13.94
C THR A 4 12.32 -4.94 -14.62
N PHE A 5 12.32 -4.49 -15.87
CA PHE A 5 11.09 -4.23 -16.63
C PHE A 5 10.24 -5.51 -16.81
N ARG A 6 10.88 -6.63 -17.10
CA ARG A 6 10.18 -7.92 -17.25
C ARG A 6 9.51 -8.36 -15.96
N ARG A 7 10.19 -8.26 -14.81
CA ARG A 7 9.65 -8.70 -13.52
C ARG A 7 8.62 -7.74 -12.94
N GLN A 8 8.81 -6.43 -13.11
CA GLN A 8 7.95 -5.43 -12.47
C GLN A 8 6.70 -5.07 -13.27
N LEU A 9 6.71 -5.23 -14.58
CA LEU A 9 5.58 -4.84 -15.42
C LEU A 9 5.00 -6.02 -16.21
N LEU A 10 5.81 -6.79 -16.91
CA LEU A 10 5.29 -7.82 -17.81
C LEU A 10 4.73 -9.04 -17.07
N LEU A 11 5.39 -9.49 -16.00
CA LEU A 11 4.90 -10.63 -15.22
C LEU A 11 3.59 -10.32 -14.50
N PRO A 12 3.46 -9.19 -13.78
CA PRO A 12 2.17 -8.77 -13.21
C PRO A 12 1.07 -8.64 -14.26
N LEU A 13 1.36 -8.01 -15.38
CA LEU A 13 0.39 -7.86 -16.47
C LEU A 13 -0.06 -9.22 -17.03
N PHE A 14 0.88 -10.15 -17.24
CA PHE A 14 0.57 -11.51 -17.71
C PHE A 14 -0.33 -12.24 -16.70
N ILE A 15 -0.03 -12.16 -15.41
CA ILE A 15 -0.85 -12.79 -14.34
C ILE A 15 -2.25 -12.16 -14.30
N ALA A 16 -2.36 -10.83 -14.41
CA ALA A 16 -3.67 -10.15 -14.46
C ALA A 16 -4.48 -10.56 -15.69
N LEU A 17 -3.84 -10.66 -16.88
CA LEU A 17 -4.49 -11.15 -18.10
C LEU A 17 -4.90 -12.62 -17.98
N THR A 18 -4.11 -13.44 -17.30
CA THR A 18 -4.48 -14.84 -17.01
C THR A 18 -5.72 -14.89 -16.12
N GLY A 19 -5.77 -14.06 -15.07
CA GLY A 19 -6.95 -13.93 -14.21
C GLY A 19 -8.19 -13.50 -14.98
N PHE A 20 -8.05 -12.48 -15.82
CA PHE A 20 -9.12 -12.00 -16.70
C PHE A 20 -9.61 -13.09 -17.66
N GLY A 21 -8.70 -13.83 -18.29
CA GLY A 21 -9.04 -14.93 -19.18
C GLY A 21 -9.74 -16.10 -18.47
N LEU A 22 -9.33 -16.44 -17.25
CA LEU A 22 -10.01 -17.46 -16.45
C LEU A 22 -11.41 -17.02 -16.03
N ALA A 23 -11.58 -15.76 -15.65
CA ALA A 23 -12.87 -15.20 -15.28
C ALA A 23 -13.87 -15.12 -16.43
N SER A 24 -13.40 -15.05 -17.69
CA SER A 24 -14.28 -15.09 -18.86
C SER A 24 -14.89 -16.47 -19.12
N VAL A 25 -14.30 -17.52 -18.52
CA VAL A 25 -14.75 -18.91 -18.68
C VAL A 25 -15.52 -19.41 -17.44
N ILE A 26 -15.13 -18.91 -16.25
CA ILE A 26 -15.73 -19.29 -14.97
C ILE A 26 -16.50 -18.08 -14.45
N ASP A 27 -17.79 -18.24 -14.16
CA ASP A 27 -18.57 -17.15 -13.55
C ASP A 27 -18.11 -16.92 -12.11
N ILE A 28 -17.42 -15.82 -11.89
CA ILE A 28 -16.89 -15.36 -10.60
C ILE A 28 -17.33 -13.92 -10.29
N SER A 29 -18.40 -13.46 -10.94
CA SER A 29 -18.97 -12.13 -10.73
C SER A 29 -19.33 -11.85 -9.27
N ASP A 30 -19.76 -12.86 -8.52
CA ASP A 30 -20.11 -12.78 -7.11
C ASP A 30 -18.92 -13.06 -6.14
N LEU A 31 -17.71 -13.17 -6.65
CA LEU A 31 -16.53 -13.47 -5.82
C LEU A 31 -16.36 -12.52 -4.61
N PRO A 32 -16.51 -11.17 -4.74
CA PRO A 32 -16.39 -10.26 -3.60
C PRO A 32 -17.45 -10.45 -2.51
N ARG A 33 -18.57 -11.11 -2.83
CA ARG A 33 -19.67 -11.39 -1.89
C ARG A 33 -19.53 -12.72 -1.16
N GLN A 34 -18.55 -13.53 -1.54
CA GLN A 34 -18.33 -14.83 -0.90
C GLN A 34 -17.77 -14.65 0.52
N PRO A 35 -18.23 -15.43 1.51
CA PRO A 35 -17.83 -15.27 2.92
C PRO A 35 -16.31 -15.38 3.17
N PHE A 36 -15.59 -16.12 2.33
CA PHE A 36 -14.15 -16.30 2.47
C PHE A 36 -13.34 -15.13 1.87
N TYR A 37 -13.95 -14.33 1.00
CA TYR A 37 -13.23 -13.29 0.23
C TYR A 37 -12.62 -12.22 1.14
N GLU A 38 -13.40 -11.69 2.06
CA GLU A 38 -12.95 -10.66 2.98
C GLU A 38 -11.80 -11.13 3.90
N PRO A 39 -11.92 -12.26 4.63
CA PRO A 39 -10.78 -12.78 5.42
C PRO A 39 -9.56 -13.10 4.57
N PHE A 40 -9.75 -13.54 3.35
CA PHE A 40 -8.65 -13.84 2.44
C PHE A 40 -7.91 -12.56 2.01
N THR A 41 -8.62 -11.52 1.62
CA THR A 41 -8.02 -10.23 1.27
C THR A 41 -7.32 -9.57 2.46
N TYR A 42 -7.87 -9.65 3.68
CA TYR A 42 -7.20 -9.21 4.91
C TYR A 42 -5.93 -10.03 5.20
N THR A 43 -5.91 -11.33 4.87
CA THR A 43 -4.70 -12.16 5.00
C THR A 43 -3.61 -11.68 4.05
N LEU A 44 -3.95 -11.42 2.78
CA LEU A 44 -3.01 -10.87 1.82
C LEU A 44 -2.48 -9.50 2.26
N LEU A 45 -3.38 -8.65 2.79
CA LEU A 45 -3.03 -7.33 3.31
C LEU A 45 -2.07 -7.43 4.50
N ALA A 46 -2.35 -8.31 5.45
CA ALA A 46 -1.47 -8.53 6.61
C ALA A 46 -0.06 -8.98 6.19
N ILE A 47 0.03 -9.89 5.22
CA ILE A 47 1.31 -10.35 4.65
C ILE A 47 2.04 -9.19 3.98
N GLY A 48 1.36 -8.39 3.16
CA GLY A 48 1.91 -7.23 2.49
C GLY A 48 2.45 -6.19 3.48
N LEU A 49 1.63 -5.80 4.47
CA LEU A 49 2.00 -4.81 5.49
C LEU A 49 3.16 -5.27 6.37
N TYR A 50 3.12 -6.53 6.82
CA TYR A 50 4.24 -7.09 7.57
C TYR A 50 5.52 -7.09 6.72
N GLY A 51 5.42 -7.49 5.45
CA GLY A 51 6.54 -7.50 4.52
C GLY A 51 7.14 -6.12 4.27
N SER A 52 6.29 -5.10 4.09
CA SER A 52 6.70 -3.70 3.89
C SER A 52 7.54 -3.17 5.04
N VAL A 53 7.16 -3.53 6.28
CA VAL A 53 7.81 -3.00 7.49
C VAL A 53 8.98 -3.88 7.96
N TYR A 54 8.96 -5.18 7.65
CA TYR A 54 9.99 -6.14 8.05
C TYR A 54 11.41 -5.74 7.61
N GLY A 55 11.54 -5.12 6.43
CA GLY A 55 12.81 -4.70 5.83
C GLY A 55 13.38 -3.38 6.37
N ILE A 56 12.65 -2.62 7.19
CA ILE A 56 13.07 -1.29 7.64
C ILE A 56 14.26 -1.38 8.61
N GLN A 57 15.29 -0.61 8.34
CA GLN A 57 16.42 -0.40 9.26
C GLN A 57 16.12 0.79 10.17
N LEU A 58 15.66 0.52 11.41
CA LEU A 58 15.22 1.56 12.35
C LEU A 58 16.33 2.54 12.74
N ASP A 59 17.59 2.12 12.70
CA ASP A 59 18.73 2.96 13.07
C ASP A 59 19.00 4.07 12.03
N GLU A 60 18.76 3.81 10.77
CA GLU A 60 18.90 4.79 9.69
C GLU A 60 17.82 5.88 9.75
N LEU A 61 16.65 5.56 10.32
CA LEU A 61 15.52 6.49 10.49
C LEU A 61 15.84 7.64 11.44
N LYS A 62 16.69 7.45 12.43
CA LYS A 62 16.97 8.44 13.49
C LYS A 62 17.46 9.77 12.95
N ASN A 63 18.18 9.77 11.84
CA ASN A 63 18.79 10.96 11.25
C ASN A 63 17.82 11.77 10.36
N HIS A 64 16.73 11.19 9.87
CA HIS A 64 15.80 11.78 8.90
C HIS A 64 14.34 11.67 9.30
N ASN A 65 14.07 11.33 10.56
CA ASN A 65 12.72 11.05 11.09
C ASN A 65 11.72 12.18 10.80
N ARG A 66 12.13 13.45 10.86
CA ARG A 66 11.22 14.59 10.62
C ARG A 66 10.61 14.57 9.22
N ILE A 67 11.42 14.34 8.18
CA ILE A 67 10.94 14.31 6.78
C ILE A 67 10.02 13.09 6.61
N VAL A 68 10.41 11.93 7.13
CA VAL A 68 9.64 10.70 7.04
C VAL A 68 8.30 10.85 7.78
N ILE A 69 8.31 11.32 9.03
CA ILE A 69 7.07 11.53 9.81
C ILE A 69 6.14 12.51 9.08
N GLN A 70 6.66 13.63 8.57
CA GLN A 70 5.85 14.59 7.80
C GLN A 70 5.29 13.97 6.52
N ALA A 71 6.08 13.13 5.83
CA ALA A 71 5.66 12.48 4.60
C ALA A 71 4.52 11.49 4.84
N VAL A 72 4.66 10.62 5.83
CA VAL A 72 3.67 9.56 6.11
C VAL A 72 2.43 10.03 6.88
N THR A 73 2.46 11.24 7.44
CA THR A 73 1.29 11.86 8.10
C THR A 73 0.66 12.92 7.21
N ILE A 74 1.24 14.10 7.19
CA ILE A 74 0.74 15.25 6.41
C ILE A 74 0.80 14.96 4.91
N GLY A 75 1.87 14.28 4.45
CA GLY A 75 2.06 13.94 3.03
C GLY A 75 0.97 13.02 2.51
N VAL A 76 0.62 11.95 3.24
CA VAL A 76 -0.47 11.03 2.84
C VAL A 76 -1.81 11.74 2.80
N LEU A 77 -2.12 12.59 3.79
CA LEU A 77 -3.34 13.38 3.80
C LEU A 77 -3.41 14.35 2.62
N LEU A 78 -2.33 15.09 2.35
CA LEU A 78 -2.26 16.02 1.21
C LEU A 78 -2.37 15.28 -0.12
N LYS A 79 -1.70 14.12 -0.27
CA LYS A 79 -1.86 13.27 -1.46
C LYS A 79 -3.31 12.85 -1.63
N THR A 80 -3.92 12.30 -0.59
CA THR A 80 -5.31 11.84 -0.63
C THR A 80 -6.28 12.96 -1.00
N LEU A 81 -6.13 14.14 -0.38
CA LEU A 81 -6.97 15.31 -0.67
C LEU A 81 -6.77 15.80 -2.11
N THR A 82 -5.53 15.84 -2.59
CA THR A 82 -5.23 16.28 -3.96
C THR A 82 -5.78 15.30 -4.99
N ILE A 83 -5.51 14.01 -4.82
CA ILE A 83 -5.98 12.96 -5.74
C ILE A 83 -7.50 12.89 -5.72
N GLY A 84 -8.08 12.80 -4.50
CA GLY A 84 -9.52 12.72 -4.31
C GLY A 84 -10.25 13.95 -4.82
N GLY A 85 -9.68 15.15 -4.59
CA GLY A 85 -10.23 16.41 -5.12
C GLY A 85 -10.27 16.46 -6.65
N ILE A 86 -9.17 16.07 -7.32
CA ILE A 86 -9.10 16.01 -8.78
C ILE A 86 -10.12 14.99 -9.32
N LEU A 87 -10.15 13.79 -8.75
CA LEU A 87 -11.09 12.75 -9.19
C LEU A 87 -12.54 13.15 -8.90
N TYR A 88 -12.82 13.78 -7.75
CA TYR A 88 -14.13 14.31 -7.41
C TYR A 88 -14.61 15.38 -8.40
N LEU A 89 -13.74 16.30 -8.80
CA LEU A 89 -14.08 17.32 -9.80
C LEU A 89 -14.42 16.69 -11.16
N ALA A 90 -13.78 15.59 -11.52
CA ALA A 90 -14.02 14.87 -12.77
C ALA A 90 -15.29 13.99 -12.71
N THR A 91 -15.55 13.32 -11.58
CA THR A 91 -16.61 12.30 -11.48
C THR A 91 -17.83 12.75 -10.68
N ARG A 92 -17.68 13.79 -9.85
CA ARG A 92 -18.68 14.28 -8.88
C ARG A 92 -19.11 13.23 -7.85
N GLN A 93 -18.31 12.20 -7.63
CA GLN A 93 -18.61 11.12 -6.69
C GLN A 93 -17.76 11.26 -5.41
N PRO A 94 -18.37 11.30 -4.20
CA PRO A 94 -17.62 11.37 -2.92
C PRO A 94 -16.67 10.19 -2.72
N ALA A 95 -16.97 9.03 -3.27
CA ALA A 95 -16.12 7.85 -3.30
C ALA A 95 -14.72 8.09 -3.93
N ALA A 96 -14.53 9.21 -4.65
CA ALA A 96 -13.23 9.63 -5.19
C ALA A 96 -12.12 9.67 -4.12
N PHE A 97 -12.45 10.04 -2.88
CA PHE A 97 -11.48 10.09 -1.79
C PHE A 97 -11.06 8.69 -1.30
N LEU A 98 -11.97 7.70 -1.34
CA LEU A 98 -11.62 6.30 -1.08
C LEU A 98 -10.71 5.74 -2.17
N LEU A 99 -11.05 5.99 -3.44
CA LEU A 99 -10.20 5.60 -4.58
C LEU A 99 -8.82 6.27 -4.51
N ALA A 100 -8.75 7.52 -4.05
CA ALA A 100 -7.48 8.22 -3.85
C ALA A 100 -6.57 7.50 -2.85
N LEU A 101 -7.13 6.99 -1.75
CA LEU A 101 -6.37 6.25 -0.75
C LEU A 101 -5.75 4.97 -1.31
N THR A 102 -6.40 4.29 -2.24
CA THR A 102 -5.83 3.07 -2.83
C THR A 102 -4.53 3.30 -3.58
N VAL A 103 -4.26 4.51 -4.08
CA VAL A 103 -3.07 4.83 -4.89
C VAL A 103 -2.16 5.89 -4.28
N ALA A 104 -2.48 6.41 -3.08
CA ALA A 104 -1.72 7.49 -2.46
C ALA A 104 -0.33 7.06 -1.96
N GLN A 105 -0.13 5.77 -1.64
CA GLN A 105 1.13 5.24 -1.12
C GLN A 105 2.19 5.02 -2.20
N ILE A 106 3.45 4.93 -1.75
CA ILE A 106 4.60 4.49 -2.55
C ILE A 106 4.92 3.07 -2.12
N ASP A 107 4.99 2.13 -3.07
CA ASP A 107 5.30 0.73 -2.77
C ASP A 107 6.78 0.53 -2.37
N PRO A 108 7.06 0.01 -1.15
CA PRO A 108 8.41 -0.22 -0.68
C PRO A 108 9.16 -1.31 -1.47
N LEU A 109 8.46 -2.32 -2.01
CA LEU A 109 9.09 -3.37 -2.81
C LEU A 109 9.58 -2.82 -4.16
N ALA A 110 8.84 -1.89 -4.72
CA ALA A 110 9.23 -1.21 -5.95
C ALA A 110 10.44 -0.29 -5.72
N VAL A 111 10.44 0.42 -4.59
CA VAL A 111 11.57 1.27 -4.17
C VAL A 111 12.81 0.43 -3.86
N ALA A 112 12.68 -0.74 -3.21
CA ALA A 112 13.79 -1.61 -2.91
C ALA A 112 14.62 -1.99 -4.16
N ASN A 113 13.96 -2.21 -5.30
CA ASN A 113 14.65 -2.49 -6.56
C ASN A 113 15.47 -1.31 -7.08
N LEU A 114 15.02 -0.08 -6.83
CA LEU A 114 15.77 1.15 -7.14
C LEU A 114 17.00 1.31 -6.24
N LEU A 115 16.87 0.90 -4.98
CA LEU A 115 17.95 1.01 -4.00
C LEU A 115 19.07 0.00 -4.21
N THR A 116 18.77 -1.15 -4.83
CA THR A 116 19.74 -2.22 -5.14
C THR A 116 20.44 -2.02 -6.49
N ASP A 117 19.99 -1.07 -7.30
CA ASP A 117 20.63 -0.75 -8.57
C ASP A 117 21.86 0.15 -8.33
N ASP A 118 23.06 -0.40 -8.45
CA ASP A 118 24.33 0.32 -8.30
C ASP A 118 24.52 1.45 -9.31
N SER A 119 23.75 1.44 -10.40
CA SER A 119 23.71 2.52 -11.40
C SER A 119 22.85 3.73 -10.97
N SER A 120 22.16 3.64 -9.82
CA SER A 120 21.28 4.72 -9.35
C SER A 120 22.13 5.89 -8.82
N TYR A 121 21.94 7.05 -9.41
CA TYR A 121 22.56 8.33 -8.98
C TYR A 121 21.97 8.88 -7.66
N LEU A 122 21.21 8.07 -6.93
CA LEU A 122 20.64 8.43 -5.64
C LEU A 122 21.74 8.48 -4.58
N SER A 123 21.84 9.61 -3.88
CA SER A 123 22.68 9.69 -2.68
C SER A 123 22.18 8.71 -1.61
N GLU A 124 23.08 8.25 -0.73
CA GLU A 124 22.72 7.36 0.40
C GLU A 124 21.61 7.98 1.25
N ARG A 125 21.65 9.29 1.45
CA ARG A 125 20.62 10.05 2.16
C ARG A 125 19.25 9.96 1.48
N ALA A 126 19.17 10.17 0.17
CA ALA A 126 17.92 10.09 -0.57
C ALA A 126 17.37 8.65 -0.58
N ARG A 127 18.24 7.64 -0.67
CA ARG A 127 17.89 6.22 -0.54
C ARG A 127 17.25 5.93 0.83
N THR A 128 17.87 6.36 1.92
CA THR A 128 17.36 6.16 3.27
C THR A 128 15.99 6.83 3.47
N ILE A 129 15.85 8.08 3.03
CA ILE A 129 14.56 8.80 3.12
C ILE A 129 13.48 8.07 2.33
N LEU A 130 13.77 7.66 1.09
CA LEU A 130 12.80 7.00 0.22
C LEU A 130 12.39 5.62 0.75
N SER A 131 13.36 4.84 1.23
CA SER A 131 13.11 3.53 1.85
C SER A 131 12.21 3.66 3.07
N ALA A 132 12.53 4.59 3.97
CA ALA A 132 11.73 4.83 5.16
C ALA A 132 10.34 5.39 4.81
N TRP A 133 10.27 6.37 3.91
CA TRP A 133 8.99 6.95 3.47
C TRP A 133 8.07 5.87 2.92
N SER A 134 8.51 5.10 1.92
CA SER A 134 7.70 4.07 1.29
C SER A 134 7.24 3.00 2.27
N SER A 135 8.12 2.58 3.19
CA SER A 135 7.81 1.51 4.15
C SER A 135 6.74 1.90 5.17
N PHE A 136 6.65 3.18 5.54
CA PHE A 136 5.60 3.67 6.45
C PHE A 136 4.38 4.24 5.72
N ASP A 137 4.49 4.58 4.45
CA ASP A 137 3.39 5.10 3.62
C ASP A 137 2.26 4.06 3.52
N ASP A 138 2.59 2.80 3.28
CA ASP A 138 1.64 1.68 3.20
C ASP A 138 0.79 1.52 4.47
N PRO A 139 1.35 1.30 5.68
CA PRO A 139 0.57 1.15 6.89
C PRO A 139 -0.31 2.37 7.21
N MET A 140 0.19 3.58 6.96
CA MET A 140 -0.58 4.81 7.18
C MET A 140 -1.74 4.94 6.20
N THR A 141 -1.52 4.62 4.95
CA THR A 141 -2.58 4.64 3.93
C THR A 141 -3.65 3.61 4.23
N VAL A 142 -3.27 2.39 4.63
CA VAL A 142 -4.23 1.35 5.05
C VAL A 142 -5.01 1.79 6.28
N LEU A 143 -4.36 2.38 7.28
CA LEU A 143 -5.02 2.91 8.45
C LEU A 143 -6.10 3.93 8.05
N LEU A 144 -5.70 4.94 7.25
CA LEU A 144 -6.64 5.96 6.76
C LEU A 144 -7.76 5.35 5.92
N SER A 145 -7.46 4.33 5.11
CA SER A 145 -8.41 3.64 4.23
C SER A 145 -9.52 2.95 5.01
N ILE A 146 -9.15 2.19 6.04
CA ILE A 146 -10.10 1.48 6.90
C ILE A 146 -11.06 2.48 7.57
N TYR A 147 -10.53 3.61 8.03
CA TYR A 147 -11.37 4.62 8.69
C TYR A 147 -12.16 5.49 7.72
N ALA A 148 -11.61 5.78 6.53
CA ALA A 148 -12.32 6.51 5.50
C ALA A 148 -13.58 5.76 5.03
N LEU A 149 -13.57 4.43 5.03
CA LEU A 149 -14.76 3.63 4.76
C LEU A 149 -15.93 4.00 5.70
N TYR A 150 -15.67 4.21 7.00
CA TYR A 150 -16.71 4.62 7.96
C TYR A 150 -17.31 5.99 7.68
N PHE A 151 -16.55 6.91 7.04
CA PHE A 151 -17.04 8.25 6.70
C PHE A 151 -17.80 8.29 5.37
N PHE A 152 -17.40 7.48 4.40
CA PHE A 152 -17.93 7.56 3.04
C PHE A 152 -19.04 6.55 2.75
N ILE A 153 -19.11 5.47 3.53
CA ILE A 153 -20.20 4.51 3.44
C ILE A 153 -21.18 4.79 4.58
N PRO A 154 -22.46 5.09 4.28
CA PRO A 154 -23.47 5.37 5.30
C PRO A 154 -23.73 4.13 6.14
N HIS A 155 -23.01 3.94 7.20
CA HIS A 155 -23.42 3.09 8.31
C HIS A 155 -24.30 3.92 9.22
N ALA A 156 -25.50 3.43 9.52
CA ALA A 156 -26.57 4.04 10.31
C ALA A 156 -26.14 5.29 11.12
N ALA A 157 -26.62 6.43 10.67
CA ALA A 157 -26.32 7.77 11.14
C ALA A 157 -26.05 7.89 12.66
N SER A 158 -24.80 8.03 13.04
CA SER A 158 -24.48 8.73 14.26
C SER A 158 -24.34 10.22 13.90
N GLU A 159 -25.34 11.02 14.27
CA GLU A 159 -25.40 12.45 13.96
C GLU A 159 -24.29 13.27 14.65
N ASN A 160 -23.46 12.67 15.50
CA ASN A 160 -22.45 13.35 16.29
C ASN A 160 -21.02 12.96 15.88
N LEU A 161 -20.15 13.96 15.72
CA LEU A 161 -18.71 13.79 15.45
C LEU A 161 -18.03 12.80 16.41
N LEU A 162 -18.39 12.80 17.68
CA LEU A 162 -17.89 11.85 18.69
C LEU A 162 -18.27 10.40 18.36
N GLY A 163 -19.47 10.16 17.84
CA GLY A 163 -19.91 8.83 17.41
C GLY A 163 -19.11 8.28 16.24
N VAL A 164 -18.61 9.15 15.37
CA VAL A 164 -17.76 8.77 14.24
C VAL A 164 -16.30 8.58 14.68
N LEU A 165 -15.79 9.43 15.57
CA LEU A 165 -14.40 9.38 16.03
C LEU A 165 -14.12 8.30 17.08
N SER A 166 -15.12 7.93 17.90
CA SER A 166 -14.91 6.94 18.97
C SER A 166 -14.51 5.55 18.48
N PRO A 167 -15.08 4.96 17.40
CA PRO A 167 -14.62 3.69 16.86
C PRO A 167 -13.18 3.78 16.32
N PHE A 168 -12.81 4.94 15.76
CA PHE A 168 -11.44 5.20 15.31
C PHE A 168 -10.44 5.10 16.45
N PHE A 169 -10.64 5.88 17.53
CA PHE A 169 -9.72 5.89 18.67
C PHE A 169 -9.70 4.53 19.39
N LEU A 170 -10.84 3.86 19.46
CA LEU A 170 -10.92 2.52 20.05
C LEU A 170 -10.11 1.52 19.24
N SER A 171 -10.29 1.48 17.91
CA SER A 171 -9.54 0.60 17.04
C SER A 171 -8.04 0.93 17.06
N LEU A 172 -7.67 2.22 17.06
CA LEU A 172 -6.27 2.62 17.21
C LEU A 172 -5.67 2.10 18.51
N ALA A 173 -6.39 2.29 19.64
CA ALA A 173 -5.95 1.81 20.94
C ALA A 173 -5.81 0.27 20.97
N GLN A 174 -6.77 -0.47 20.39
CA GLN A 174 -6.70 -1.92 20.27
C GLN A 174 -5.48 -2.39 19.47
N ASN A 175 -5.19 -1.76 18.33
CA ASN A 175 -4.01 -2.05 17.52
C ASN A 175 -2.70 -1.79 18.29
N LEU A 176 -2.62 -0.68 19.03
CA LEU A 176 -1.45 -0.33 19.84
C LEU A 176 -1.26 -1.30 21.02
N ILE A 177 -2.34 -1.65 21.72
CA ILE A 177 -2.31 -2.63 22.82
C ILE A 177 -1.88 -3.99 22.29
N PHE A 178 -2.44 -4.42 21.17
CA PHE A 178 -2.08 -5.68 20.51
C PHE A 178 -0.58 -5.72 20.14
N ALA A 179 -0.07 -4.67 19.51
CA ALA A 179 1.35 -4.56 19.19
C ALA A 179 2.23 -4.51 20.46
N GLY A 180 1.78 -3.83 21.51
CA GLY A 180 2.47 -3.77 22.81
C GLY A 180 2.57 -5.14 23.50
N ILE A 181 1.49 -5.91 23.50
CA ILE A 181 1.48 -7.30 24.03
C ILE A 181 2.43 -8.18 23.21
N ALA A 182 2.36 -8.11 21.88
CA ALA A 182 3.25 -8.87 21.00
C ALA A 182 4.72 -8.47 21.22
N PHE A 183 5.02 -7.18 21.44
CA PHE A 183 6.34 -6.70 21.76
C PHE A 183 6.84 -7.29 23.08
N TRP A 184 6.03 -7.25 24.12
CA TRP A 184 6.39 -7.80 25.42
C TRP A 184 6.67 -9.31 25.34
N LEU A 185 5.80 -10.08 24.67
CA LEU A 185 5.98 -11.52 24.45
C LEU A 185 7.22 -11.82 23.61
N SER A 186 7.50 -11.03 22.58
CA SER A 186 8.67 -11.23 21.71
C SER A 186 9.99 -11.12 22.48
N ARG A 187 10.03 -10.25 23.50
CA ARG A 187 11.20 -10.13 24.39
C ARG A 187 11.44 -11.37 25.28
N GLN A 188 10.35 -12.06 25.67
CA GLN A 188 10.45 -13.30 26.46
C GLN A 188 11.03 -14.46 25.63
N PHE A 189 10.79 -14.44 24.29
CA PHE A 189 11.18 -15.52 23.38
C PHE A 189 12.38 -15.17 22.49
N LYS A 190 13.14 -14.11 22.80
CA LYS A 190 14.17 -13.52 21.93
C LYS A 190 15.17 -14.52 21.35
N GLU A 191 15.51 -15.59 22.06
CA GLU A 191 16.48 -16.59 21.62
C GLU A 191 15.84 -17.82 20.94
N LYS A 192 14.51 -17.93 20.94
CA LYS A 192 13.78 -19.11 20.45
C LYS A 192 13.06 -18.82 19.16
N ASN A 193 13.76 -18.94 18.02
CA ASN A 193 13.19 -18.62 16.71
C ASN A 193 11.86 -19.33 16.41
N ALA A 194 11.71 -20.60 16.85
CA ALA A 194 10.45 -21.34 16.66
C ALA A 194 9.28 -20.69 17.41
N LEU A 195 9.49 -20.22 18.66
CA LEU A 195 8.46 -19.54 19.44
C LEU A 195 8.15 -18.16 18.87
N LEU A 196 9.14 -17.43 18.35
CA LEU A 196 8.91 -16.16 17.65
C LEU A 196 8.08 -16.37 16.35
N THR A 197 8.35 -17.45 15.62
CA THR A 197 7.57 -17.80 14.43
C THR A 197 6.14 -18.18 14.80
N LEU A 198 5.96 -19.00 15.86
CA LEU A 198 4.63 -19.34 16.36
C LEU A 198 3.86 -18.10 16.81
N LEU A 199 4.51 -17.22 17.58
CA LEU A 199 3.92 -15.94 18.01
C LEU A 199 3.49 -15.11 16.81
N LEU A 200 4.31 -15.03 15.77
CA LEU A 200 3.96 -14.31 14.53
C LEU A 200 2.72 -14.90 13.87
N VAL A 201 2.63 -16.22 13.72
CA VAL A 201 1.46 -16.89 13.12
C VAL A 201 0.20 -16.60 13.94
N VAL A 202 0.28 -16.66 15.27
CA VAL A 202 -0.84 -16.31 16.16
C VAL A 202 -1.24 -14.83 15.98
N CYS A 203 -0.26 -13.94 15.93
CA CYS A 203 -0.52 -12.52 15.70
C CYS A 203 -1.19 -12.28 14.34
N PHE A 204 -0.80 -12.99 13.28
CA PHE A 204 -1.48 -12.92 11.97
C PHE A 204 -2.94 -13.36 12.08
N GLY A 205 -3.21 -14.50 12.71
CA GLY A 205 -4.59 -14.98 12.90
C GLY A 205 -5.46 -13.99 13.65
N ILE A 206 -4.95 -13.43 14.74
CA ILE A 206 -5.64 -12.39 15.54
C ILE A 206 -5.86 -11.13 14.71
N ALA A 207 -4.83 -10.64 14.01
CA ALA A 207 -4.91 -9.42 13.20
C ALA A 207 -5.92 -9.55 12.06
N VAL A 208 -5.99 -10.69 11.38
CA VAL A 208 -6.97 -10.95 10.32
C VAL A 208 -8.39 -11.03 10.89
N TYR A 209 -8.58 -11.75 11.99
CA TYR A 209 -9.88 -11.93 12.61
C TYR A 209 -10.49 -10.63 13.12
N PHE A 210 -9.69 -9.79 13.80
CA PHE A 210 -10.13 -8.50 14.35
C PHE A 210 -9.89 -7.32 13.40
N LYS A 211 -9.35 -7.55 12.21
CA LYS A 211 -8.98 -6.53 11.22
C LYS A 211 -7.95 -5.51 11.76
N TRP A 212 -7.05 -5.95 12.67
CA TRP A 212 -6.03 -5.10 13.30
C TRP A 212 -4.78 -4.96 12.41
N MET A 213 -4.97 -4.35 11.25
CA MET A 213 -3.94 -4.24 10.21
C MET A 213 -2.77 -3.33 10.60
N LEU A 214 -3.03 -2.24 11.32
CA LEU A 214 -1.96 -1.40 11.88
C LEU A 214 -1.13 -2.19 12.91
N GLY A 215 -1.77 -3.00 13.73
CA GLY A 215 -1.10 -3.82 14.73
C GLY A 215 -0.10 -4.79 14.10
N ILE A 216 -0.48 -5.50 13.02
CA ILE A 216 0.44 -6.42 12.33
C ILE A 216 1.58 -5.68 11.61
N ALA A 217 1.33 -4.48 11.07
CA ALA A 217 2.38 -3.64 10.53
C ALA A 217 3.40 -3.24 11.62
N LEU A 218 2.92 -2.76 12.78
CA LEU A 218 3.78 -2.40 13.91
C LEU A 218 4.59 -3.61 14.44
N ILE A 219 3.99 -4.80 14.46
CA ILE A 219 4.65 -6.04 14.86
C ILE A 219 5.84 -6.34 13.94
N GLY A 220 5.76 -6.03 12.65
CA GLY A 220 6.86 -6.17 11.68
C GLY A 220 8.12 -5.37 12.04
N LEU A 221 8.01 -4.31 12.87
CA LEU A 221 9.16 -3.53 13.32
C LEU A 221 10.08 -4.30 14.29
N PHE A 222 9.54 -5.18 15.11
CA PHE A 222 10.28 -5.80 16.20
C PHE A 222 10.22 -7.33 16.25
N LEU A 223 9.13 -7.95 15.76
CA LEU A 223 8.99 -9.41 15.72
C LEU A 223 9.48 -9.93 14.37
N ARG A 224 10.78 -10.26 14.30
CA ARG A 224 11.47 -10.63 13.06
C ARG A 224 12.09 -12.02 13.17
N PRO A 225 11.30 -13.11 13.22
CA PRO A 225 11.83 -14.45 13.17
C PRO A 225 12.57 -14.70 11.85
N LYS A 226 13.62 -15.50 11.91
CA LYS A 226 14.40 -15.88 10.72
C LYS A 226 13.62 -16.91 9.90
N ILE A 227 12.78 -16.46 8.98
CA ILE A 227 11.98 -17.30 8.07
C ILE A 227 12.65 -17.25 6.69
N LYS A 228 13.32 -18.35 6.29
CA LYS A 228 14.07 -18.44 5.02
C LYS A 228 13.23 -18.12 3.77
N ARG A 229 11.93 -18.45 3.79
CA ARG A 229 11.01 -18.28 2.64
C ARG A 229 10.04 -17.10 2.80
N LEU A 230 10.30 -16.18 3.72
CA LEU A 230 9.42 -15.02 3.90
C LEU A 230 9.25 -14.19 2.60
N PRO A 231 10.33 -13.89 1.85
CA PRO A 231 10.20 -13.18 0.57
C PRO A 231 9.33 -13.93 -0.45
N ASP A 232 9.37 -15.27 -0.45
CA ASP A 232 8.56 -16.10 -1.35
C ASP A 232 7.07 -15.99 -1.00
N PHE A 233 6.73 -16.00 0.30
CA PHE A 233 5.35 -15.79 0.76
C PHE A 233 4.81 -14.41 0.40
N ILE A 234 5.61 -13.36 0.58
CA ILE A 234 5.22 -11.99 0.21
C ILE A 234 5.01 -11.91 -1.31
N SER A 235 5.92 -12.49 -2.10
CA SER A 235 5.78 -12.54 -3.56
C SER A 235 4.56 -13.34 -4.00
N ALA A 236 4.28 -14.47 -3.34
CA ALA A 236 3.09 -15.27 -3.63
C ALA A 236 1.81 -14.47 -3.34
N ALA A 237 1.73 -13.78 -2.19
CA ALA A 237 0.59 -12.91 -1.86
C ALA A 237 0.40 -11.81 -2.92
N PHE A 238 1.48 -11.21 -3.41
CA PHE A 238 1.47 -10.22 -4.49
C PHE A 238 0.88 -10.80 -5.78
N TYR A 239 1.36 -11.96 -6.23
CA TYR A 239 0.86 -12.58 -7.46
C TYR A 239 -0.59 -13.07 -7.34
N ILE A 240 -1.00 -13.54 -6.16
CA ILE A 240 -2.40 -13.90 -5.88
C ILE A 240 -3.29 -12.66 -5.92
N ALA A 241 -2.86 -11.53 -5.33
CA ALA A 241 -3.62 -10.28 -5.39
C ALA A 241 -3.79 -9.80 -6.85
N ILE A 242 -2.75 -9.90 -7.68
CA ILE A 242 -2.82 -9.56 -9.11
C ILE A 242 -3.79 -10.47 -9.86
N LEU A 243 -3.74 -11.78 -9.59
CA LEU A 243 -4.64 -12.75 -10.22
C LEU A 243 -6.11 -12.46 -9.89
N LEU A 244 -6.40 -12.18 -8.60
CA LEU A 244 -7.74 -11.79 -8.16
C LEU A 244 -8.20 -10.47 -8.78
N LEU A 245 -7.31 -9.50 -8.87
CA LEU A 245 -7.59 -8.24 -9.53
C LEU A 245 -7.92 -8.46 -11.01
N GLY A 246 -7.17 -9.35 -11.68
CA GLY A 246 -7.47 -9.79 -13.04
C GLY A 246 -8.86 -10.43 -13.16
N PHE A 247 -9.24 -11.28 -12.21
CA PHE A 247 -10.58 -11.87 -12.16
C PHE A 247 -11.69 -10.82 -12.14
N LEU A 248 -11.56 -9.82 -11.29
CA LEU A 248 -12.60 -8.79 -11.13
C LEU A 248 -12.68 -7.81 -12.29
N LEU A 249 -11.64 -7.70 -13.12
CA LEU A 249 -11.65 -6.86 -14.31
C LEU A 249 -12.61 -7.34 -15.39
N VAL A 250 -13.12 -8.57 -15.33
CA VAL A 250 -14.17 -9.05 -16.24
C VAL A 250 -15.46 -8.24 -16.11
N ASN A 251 -15.70 -7.65 -14.92
CA ASN A 251 -16.84 -6.78 -14.65
C ASN A 251 -16.75 -5.40 -15.33
N GLY A 252 -15.64 -5.12 -16.00
CA GLY A 252 -15.39 -3.90 -16.77
C GLY A 252 -14.10 -3.20 -16.39
N ILE A 253 -13.62 -2.33 -17.30
CA ILE A 253 -12.43 -1.52 -17.12
C ILE A 253 -12.76 -0.06 -17.45
N ASN A 254 -12.56 0.84 -16.50
CA ASN A 254 -12.77 2.27 -16.70
C ASN A 254 -11.42 2.97 -16.95
N TRP A 255 -10.95 2.92 -18.20
CA TRP A 255 -9.67 3.49 -18.61
C TRP A 255 -9.56 4.99 -18.33
N LEU A 256 -10.63 5.75 -18.54
CA LEU A 256 -10.62 7.20 -18.39
C LEU A 256 -10.47 7.59 -16.90
N SER A 257 -11.30 7.04 -16.02
CA SER A 257 -11.20 7.30 -14.58
C SER A 257 -9.87 6.78 -14.02
N GLY A 258 -9.37 5.64 -14.52
CA GLY A 258 -8.07 5.10 -14.16
C GLY A 258 -6.92 6.02 -14.57
N LEU A 259 -6.96 6.60 -15.76
CA LEU A 259 -5.96 7.55 -16.24
C LEU A 259 -5.99 8.85 -15.41
N ILE A 260 -7.18 9.38 -15.13
CA ILE A 260 -7.34 10.59 -14.29
C ILE A 260 -6.77 10.32 -12.90
N LEU A 261 -7.10 9.17 -12.29
CA LEU A 261 -6.59 8.76 -10.99
C LEU A 261 -5.06 8.63 -10.98
N ALA A 262 -4.49 8.05 -12.03
CA ALA A 262 -3.03 7.91 -12.18
C ALA A 262 -2.32 9.26 -12.29
N LEU A 263 -2.81 10.14 -13.16
CA LEU A 263 -2.23 11.48 -13.34
C LEU A 263 -2.36 12.31 -12.06
N ALA A 264 -3.50 12.20 -11.36
CA ALA A 264 -3.70 12.85 -10.07
C ALA A 264 -2.73 12.34 -9.01
N ALA A 265 -2.49 11.02 -8.94
CA ALA A 265 -1.54 10.41 -8.01
C ALA A 265 -0.10 10.88 -8.28
N MET A 266 0.32 10.87 -9.54
CA MET A 266 1.65 11.35 -9.94
C MET A 266 1.81 12.84 -9.61
N LEU A 267 0.81 13.67 -9.92
CA LEU A 267 0.84 15.11 -9.60
C LEU A 267 0.90 15.33 -8.08
N ALA A 268 0.09 14.63 -7.30
CA ALA A 268 0.07 14.73 -5.85
C ALA A 268 1.43 14.35 -5.24
N GLN A 269 2.07 13.28 -5.72
CA GLN A 269 3.40 12.89 -5.28
C GLN A 269 4.45 13.98 -5.61
N VAL A 270 4.40 14.54 -6.81
CA VAL A 270 5.29 15.64 -7.22
C VAL A 270 5.12 16.83 -6.29
N LEU A 271 3.88 17.27 -6.04
CA LEU A 271 3.59 18.40 -5.16
C LEU A 271 4.08 18.15 -3.73
N VAL A 272 3.74 17.01 -3.14
CA VAL A 272 4.11 16.63 -1.77
C VAL A 272 5.63 16.41 -1.66
N GLY A 273 6.23 15.73 -2.63
CA GLY A 273 7.66 15.50 -2.68
C GLY A 273 8.45 16.80 -2.69
N PHE A 274 8.12 17.76 -3.55
CA PHE A 274 8.77 19.06 -3.58
C PHE A 274 8.50 19.91 -2.33
N LEU A 275 7.30 19.82 -1.75
CA LEU A 275 6.94 20.56 -0.55
C LEU A 275 7.75 20.11 0.67
N LEU A 276 7.82 18.81 0.89
CA LEU A 276 8.42 18.23 2.10
C LEU A 276 9.95 18.14 2.04
N THR A 277 10.53 18.15 0.84
CA THR A 277 11.97 18.00 0.63
C THR A 277 12.71 19.29 0.34
N ARG A 278 12.13 20.46 0.68
CA ARG A 278 12.69 21.79 0.38
C ARG A 278 14.15 22.00 0.84
N GLY A 279 14.58 21.31 1.89
CA GLY A 279 15.96 21.38 2.43
C GLY A 279 16.97 20.44 1.75
N LEU A 280 16.58 19.67 0.75
CA LEU A 280 17.46 18.71 0.06
C LEU A 280 18.04 19.30 -1.24
N PRO A 281 19.18 18.77 -1.72
CA PRO A 281 19.72 19.09 -3.03
C PRO A 281 18.68 18.85 -4.15
N ARG A 282 18.77 19.66 -5.22
CA ARG A 282 17.78 19.68 -6.30
C ARG A 282 17.53 18.28 -6.92
N MET A 283 18.57 17.52 -7.18
CA MET A 283 18.45 16.19 -7.77
C MET A 283 17.74 15.21 -6.82
N GLU A 284 18.08 15.20 -5.52
CA GLU A 284 17.41 14.36 -4.53
C GLU A 284 15.91 14.67 -4.44
N ARG A 285 15.55 15.96 -4.51
CA ARG A 285 14.15 16.39 -4.54
C ARG A 285 13.40 15.88 -5.76
N PHE A 286 14.02 15.87 -6.93
CA PHE A 286 13.43 15.32 -8.15
C PHE A 286 13.16 13.81 -7.99
N TYR A 287 14.14 13.04 -7.51
CA TYR A 287 13.96 11.61 -7.32
C TYR A 287 12.84 11.30 -6.33
N LEU A 288 12.77 11.98 -5.20
CA LEU A 288 11.72 11.79 -4.20
C LEU A 288 10.33 12.24 -4.71
N ALA A 289 10.28 13.33 -5.48
CA ALA A 289 9.04 13.82 -6.06
C ALA A 289 8.47 12.92 -7.15
N PHE A 290 9.31 12.21 -7.90
CA PHE A 290 8.87 11.29 -8.97
C PHE A 290 8.89 9.82 -8.56
N ALA A 291 8.96 9.52 -7.27
CA ALA A 291 9.00 8.15 -6.76
C ALA A 291 7.63 7.45 -6.67
N GLN A 292 6.55 8.01 -7.29
CA GLN A 292 5.23 7.38 -7.23
C GLN A 292 5.21 6.05 -7.97
N GLN A 293 5.07 4.97 -7.23
CA GLN A 293 4.88 3.63 -7.75
C GLN A 293 3.93 2.87 -6.83
N ASN A 294 3.01 2.11 -7.41
CA ASN A 294 2.02 1.34 -6.68
C ASN A 294 2.25 -0.16 -6.86
N GLY A 295 2.06 -0.91 -5.78
CA GLY A 295 2.28 -2.35 -5.75
C GLY A 295 1.20 -3.12 -5.00
N ILE A 296 1.63 -4.03 -4.12
CA ILE A 296 0.76 -4.99 -3.45
C ILE A 296 -0.35 -4.33 -2.63
N THR A 297 -0.02 -3.30 -1.86
CA THR A 297 -0.98 -2.64 -0.96
C THR A 297 -2.09 -1.94 -1.74
N ALA A 298 -1.75 -1.25 -2.85
CA ALA A 298 -2.75 -0.62 -3.72
C ALA A 298 -3.73 -1.65 -4.30
N MET A 299 -3.21 -2.79 -4.75
CA MET A 299 -4.01 -3.87 -5.33
C MET A 299 -4.94 -4.48 -4.29
N ILE A 300 -4.44 -4.78 -3.09
CA ILE A 300 -5.24 -5.40 -2.04
C ILE A 300 -6.28 -4.43 -1.50
N LEU A 301 -5.96 -3.13 -1.37
CA LEU A 301 -6.96 -2.11 -1.02
C LEU A 301 -8.06 -2.00 -2.07
N ALA A 302 -7.72 -2.10 -3.36
CA ALA A 302 -8.73 -2.13 -4.42
C ALA A 302 -9.64 -3.35 -4.30
N LEU A 303 -9.07 -4.53 -4.03
CA LEU A 303 -9.84 -5.76 -3.80
C LEU A 303 -10.74 -5.64 -2.56
N LEU A 304 -10.22 -5.08 -1.47
CA LEU A 304 -10.97 -4.89 -0.23
C LEU A 304 -12.13 -3.90 -0.41
N PHE A 305 -11.88 -2.78 -1.12
CA PHE A 305 -12.91 -1.78 -1.36
C PHE A 305 -13.97 -2.25 -2.36
N GLU A 306 -13.67 -3.23 -3.23
CA GLU A 306 -14.64 -3.76 -4.18
C GLU A 306 -15.89 -4.34 -3.50
N THR A 307 -15.76 -4.83 -2.24
CA THR A 307 -16.90 -5.34 -1.46
C THR A 307 -17.88 -4.26 -1.07
N GLU A 308 -17.39 -3.08 -0.73
CA GLU A 308 -18.17 -1.95 -0.22
C GLU A 308 -18.49 -0.93 -1.31
N LEU A 309 -17.61 -0.81 -2.29
CA LEU A 309 -17.70 0.12 -3.40
C LEU A 309 -17.48 -0.63 -4.72
N PRO A 310 -18.53 -1.23 -5.31
CA PRO A 310 -18.43 -1.96 -6.56
C PRO A 310 -17.81 -1.11 -7.68
N ALA A 311 -17.05 -1.73 -8.56
CA ALA A 311 -16.28 -1.11 -9.64
C ALA A 311 -15.02 -0.34 -9.20
N THR A 312 -14.57 -0.48 -7.96
CA THR A 312 -13.27 0.04 -7.49
C THR A 312 -12.12 -0.55 -8.32
N VAL A 313 -12.11 -1.87 -8.51
CA VAL A 313 -11.06 -2.56 -9.28
C VAL A 313 -11.04 -2.07 -10.73
N SER A 314 -12.20 -1.78 -11.32
CA SER A 314 -12.29 -1.29 -12.70
C SER A 314 -11.57 0.06 -12.92
N VAL A 315 -11.44 0.87 -11.88
CA VAL A 315 -10.76 2.17 -11.90
C VAL A 315 -9.32 2.06 -11.41
N VAL A 316 -9.10 1.36 -10.30
CA VAL A 316 -7.79 1.32 -9.64
C VAL A 316 -6.78 0.45 -10.41
N ALA A 317 -7.20 -0.67 -10.99
CA ALA A 317 -6.27 -1.52 -11.74
C ALA A 317 -5.63 -0.82 -12.95
N PRO A 318 -6.37 -0.15 -13.86
CA PRO A 318 -5.75 0.63 -14.91
C PRO A 318 -4.95 1.83 -14.37
N ALA A 319 -5.35 2.43 -13.23
CA ALA A 319 -4.56 3.49 -12.61
C ALA A 319 -3.18 2.99 -12.17
N ILE A 320 -3.09 1.84 -11.50
CA ILE A 320 -1.81 1.22 -11.10
C ILE A 320 -0.94 0.98 -12.34
N LEU A 321 -1.52 0.47 -13.42
CA LEU A 321 -0.79 0.25 -14.67
C LEU A 321 -0.20 1.56 -15.22
N PHE A 322 -1.00 2.63 -15.30
CA PHE A 322 -0.55 3.93 -15.80
C PHE A 322 0.49 4.58 -14.88
N ILE A 323 0.33 4.48 -13.56
CA ILE A 323 1.31 4.98 -12.59
C ILE A 323 2.66 4.27 -12.80
N ASN A 324 2.65 2.95 -12.86
CA ASN A 324 3.88 2.17 -12.98
C ASN A 324 4.56 2.36 -14.36
N LEU A 325 3.79 2.53 -15.42
CA LEU A 325 4.32 2.92 -16.74
C LEU A 325 4.93 4.33 -16.70
N GLY A 326 4.22 5.31 -16.14
CA GLY A 326 4.70 6.67 -15.99
C GLY A 326 6.00 6.73 -15.19
N TYR A 327 6.03 6.04 -14.05
CA TYR A 327 7.23 5.91 -13.21
C TYR A 327 8.41 5.32 -14.01
N TYR A 328 8.19 4.25 -14.75
CA TYR A 328 9.24 3.63 -15.56
C TYR A 328 9.83 4.60 -16.59
N PHE A 329 8.98 5.33 -17.32
CA PHE A 329 9.43 6.30 -18.31
C PHE A 329 10.19 7.47 -17.70
N ILE A 330 9.67 8.03 -16.60
CA ILE A 330 10.31 9.15 -15.89
C ILE A 330 11.67 8.73 -15.34
N ASN A 331 11.74 7.56 -14.69
CA ASN A 331 13.01 7.06 -14.14
C ASN A 331 14.07 6.85 -15.24
N ARG A 332 13.66 6.37 -16.41
CA ARG A 332 14.56 6.19 -17.53
C ARG A 332 15.09 7.52 -18.09
N ILE A 333 14.31 8.61 -17.96
CA ILE A 333 14.75 9.95 -18.34
C ILE A 333 15.71 10.50 -17.28
N LEU A 334 15.37 10.35 -15.98
CA LEU A 334 16.21 10.83 -14.88
C LEU A 334 17.58 10.14 -14.80
N GLN A 335 17.65 8.86 -15.21
CA GLN A 335 18.95 8.13 -15.31
C GLN A 335 19.87 8.65 -16.40
N LYS A 336 19.37 9.44 -17.35
CA LYS A 336 20.18 10.00 -18.45
C LYS A 336 20.63 11.46 -18.20
N LEU A 337 20.07 12.10 -17.16
CA LEU A 337 20.45 13.44 -16.71
C LEU A 337 21.56 13.39 -15.66
#